data_bbbab9370eecf195691a272c72b9a69b
#
_entry.id   bbbab9370eecf195691a272c72b9a69b
#
_cell.length_a   1.000
_cell.length_b   1.000
_cell.length_c   1.000
_cell.angle_alpha   90.00
_cell.angle_beta   90.00
_cell.angle_gamma   90.00
#
_symmetry.space_group_name_H-M   'P 1'
#
loop_
_entity.id
_entity.type
_entity.pdbx_description
1 polymer ?
#
loop_
_entity_poly.entity_id
_entity_poly.type
_entity_poly.pdbx_seq_one_letter_code
_entity_poly.pdbx_strand_id
1 'polypeptide(L)'
;TINLRNGSVPVREGSYIFDIPFFNEDVIREIVNNAFAHRDYRRNSEIVIKQYPHKLVIQNAGGFPQGVNLDNLLTVPSTPRNRLLADVLSKTGVVERSGQGMDKIFLYTLSEGKPAPDYSHSDDFTVTGVLLATVKDKAFAMYVQGLQQELPNDNKLTVFDVLAMCEVRDGAKQPTDKQIAHRLEKMGYLEKHGKTNAQYYILPRTYYELSGDIAKYSLMTDWDIHQVWNII
;
A
#
# COMPACT_ATOMS: atom_id res chain seq x y z
N THR A 1 -7.44 4.57 21.77
CA THR A 1 -7.50 6.05 21.77
C THR A 1 -7.43 6.62 20.35
N ILE A 2 -6.57 6.09 19.45
CA ILE A 2 -6.46 6.54 18.05
C ILE A 2 -7.81 6.36 17.35
N ASN A 3 -8.47 5.21 17.52
CA ASN A 3 -9.76 4.89 16.86
C ASN A 3 -10.90 5.82 17.30
N LEU A 4 -10.86 6.42 18.48
CA LEU A 4 -11.88 7.36 18.94
C LEU A 4 -11.89 8.69 18.16
N ARG A 5 -10.81 8.99 17.44
CA ARG A 5 -10.67 10.19 16.59
C ARG A 5 -10.42 9.86 15.13
N ASN A 6 -10.71 8.61 14.75
CA ASN A 6 -10.49 8.12 13.39
C ASN A 6 -11.76 8.34 12.58
N GLY A 7 -11.70 9.26 11.62
CA GLY A 7 -12.78 9.46 10.64
C GLY A 7 -12.60 8.54 9.43
N SER A 8 -13.49 8.71 8.45
CA SER A 8 -13.44 7.96 7.18
C SER A 8 -13.81 8.82 6.00
N VAL A 9 -13.42 8.38 4.81
CA VAL A 9 -13.86 8.90 3.52
C VAL A 9 -14.89 7.94 2.95
N PRO A 10 -16.15 8.34 2.78
CA PRO A 10 -17.16 7.48 2.19
C PRO A 10 -16.91 7.30 0.69
N VAL A 11 -17.04 6.06 0.23
CA VAL A 11 -17.12 5.69 -1.18
C VAL A 11 -18.54 5.20 -1.46
N ARG A 12 -19.24 5.87 -2.37
CA ARG A 12 -20.63 5.60 -2.73
C ARG A 12 -20.77 5.76 -4.24
N GLU A 13 -20.22 4.79 -4.98
CA GLU A 13 -20.16 4.84 -6.43
C GLU A 13 -20.55 3.48 -7.03
N GLY A 14 -21.67 3.45 -7.76
CA GLY A 14 -22.21 2.21 -8.31
C GLY A 14 -22.46 1.15 -7.24
N SER A 15 -21.85 -0.02 -7.40
CA SER A 15 -21.91 -1.13 -6.44
C SER A 15 -20.93 -0.98 -5.27
N TYR A 16 -20.04 0.00 -5.32
CA TYR A 16 -19.05 0.23 -4.27
C TYR A 16 -19.63 1.09 -3.14
N ILE A 17 -19.95 0.45 -2.01
CA ILE A 17 -20.50 1.10 -0.81
C ILE A 17 -19.63 0.70 0.38
N PHE A 18 -18.59 1.49 0.66
CA PHE A 18 -17.71 1.26 1.79
C PHE A 18 -17.08 2.58 2.28
N ASP A 19 -16.44 2.54 3.43
CA ASP A 19 -15.75 3.67 4.01
C ASP A 19 -14.25 3.38 4.09
N ILE A 20 -13.44 4.32 3.62
CA ILE A 20 -11.98 4.27 3.76
C ILE A 20 -11.63 5.00 5.06
N PRO A 21 -11.16 4.32 6.12
CA PRO A 21 -10.80 4.98 7.38
C PRO A 21 -9.62 5.91 7.15
N PHE A 22 -9.53 7.01 7.91
CA PHE A 22 -8.34 7.89 7.84
C PHE A 22 -7.07 7.12 8.15
N PHE A 23 -7.12 6.25 9.16
CA PHE A 23 -6.04 5.34 9.49
C PHE A 23 -6.63 3.94 9.67
N ASN A 24 -6.17 3.00 8.86
CA ASN A 24 -6.61 1.59 8.92
C ASN A 24 -6.23 0.99 10.28
N GLU A 25 -7.15 0.27 10.91
CA GLU A 25 -6.97 -0.26 12.26
C GLU A 25 -5.85 -1.30 12.33
N ASP A 26 -5.76 -2.18 11.31
CA ASP A 26 -4.70 -3.18 11.25
C ASP A 26 -3.32 -2.53 11.01
N VAL A 27 -3.28 -1.47 10.20
CA VAL A 27 -2.06 -0.67 9.99
C VAL A 27 -1.62 0.01 11.29
N ILE A 28 -2.57 0.63 12.04
CA ILE A 28 -2.28 1.23 13.35
C ILE A 28 -1.71 0.18 14.30
N ARG A 29 -2.37 -0.99 14.39
CA ARG A 29 -1.95 -2.08 15.26
C ARG A 29 -0.54 -2.53 14.92
N GLU A 30 -0.27 -2.75 13.64
CA GLU A 30 1.02 -3.24 13.17
C GLU A 30 2.16 -2.25 13.38
N ILE A 31 1.97 -0.97 13.03
CA ILE A 31 3.03 0.03 13.19
C ILE A 31 3.34 0.33 14.66
N VAL A 32 2.34 0.26 15.55
CA VAL A 32 2.53 0.40 16.99
C VAL A 32 3.29 -0.81 17.54
N ASN A 33 2.91 -2.02 17.14
CA ASN A 33 3.60 -3.25 17.56
C ASN A 33 5.05 -3.27 17.10
N ASN A 34 5.32 -2.83 15.87
CA ASN A 34 6.67 -2.68 15.34
C ASN A 34 7.48 -1.67 16.20
N ALA A 35 6.88 -0.57 16.60
CA ALA A 35 7.54 0.38 17.49
C ALA A 35 7.95 -0.25 18.83
N PHE A 36 7.09 -1.11 19.43
CA PHE A 36 7.44 -1.85 20.65
C PHE A 36 8.51 -2.92 20.41
N ALA A 37 8.38 -3.73 19.37
CA ALA A 37 9.28 -4.84 19.07
C ALA A 37 10.69 -4.36 18.68
N HIS A 38 10.81 -3.18 18.09
CA HIS A 38 12.08 -2.64 17.58
C HIS A 38 12.67 -1.50 18.42
N ARG A 39 11.97 -0.98 19.45
CA ARG A 39 12.52 0.04 20.35
C ARG A 39 13.82 -0.41 21.01
N ASP A 40 14.80 0.48 21.08
CA ASP A 40 16.00 0.28 21.92
C ASP A 40 15.71 0.64 23.39
N TYR A 41 15.39 -0.37 24.20
CA TYR A 41 15.04 -0.20 25.62
C TYR A 41 16.22 0.20 26.51
N ARG A 42 17.45 0.21 25.99
CA ARG A 42 18.62 0.76 26.72
C ARG A 42 18.62 2.28 26.72
N ARG A 43 17.83 2.90 25.84
CA ARG A 43 17.69 4.35 25.73
C ARG A 43 16.52 4.82 26.57
N ASN A 44 16.74 5.87 27.36
CA ASN A 44 15.67 6.51 28.14
C ASN A 44 14.85 7.46 27.23
N SER A 45 14.08 6.89 26.32
CA SER A 45 13.26 7.62 25.35
C SER A 45 11.97 6.85 25.13
N GLU A 46 10.86 7.53 25.06
CA GLU A 46 9.53 6.93 24.93
C GLU A 46 9.20 6.56 23.48
N ILE A 47 8.17 5.69 23.30
CA ILE A 47 7.47 5.58 22.03
C ILE A 47 6.51 6.76 21.96
N VAL A 48 6.64 7.57 20.92
CA VAL A 48 5.82 8.77 20.73
C VAL A 48 4.82 8.53 19.60
N ILE A 49 3.53 8.73 19.89
CA ILE A 49 2.45 8.65 18.91
C ILE A 49 1.77 10.01 18.85
N LYS A 50 1.83 10.67 17.69
CA LYS A 50 1.18 11.97 17.46
C LYS A 50 0.13 11.81 16.36
N GLN A 51 -1.13 11.99 16.73
CA GLN A 51 -2.24 11.99 15.80
C GLN A 51 -2.63 13.43 15.46
N TYR A 52 -2.58 13.75 14.18
CA TYR A 52 -3.07 14.98 13.57
C TYR A 52 -4.31 14.68 12.73
N PRO A 53 -5.09 15.68 12.30
CA PRO A 53 -6.26 15.45 11.45
C PRO A 53 -5.97 14.67 10.17
N HIS A 54 -4.77 14.88 9.58
CA HIS A 54 -4.43 14.30 8.28
C HIS A 54 -3.19 13.39 8.29
N LYS A 55 -2.56 13.20 9.44
CA LYS A 55 -1.40 12.30 9.57
C LYS A 55 -1.28 11.69 10.95
N LEU A 56 -0.74 10.48 10.99
CA LEU A 56 -0.32 9.79 12.19
C LEU A 56 1.19 9.62 12.15
N VAL A 57 1.88 10.03 13.21
CA VAL A 57 3.35 9.91 13.33
C VAL A 57 3.64 8.99 14.51
N ILE A 58 4.43 7.96 14.28
CA ILE A 58 4.88 7.03 15.31
C ILE A 58 6.41 7.02 15.30
N GLN A 59 7.00 7.21 16.49
CA GLN A 59 8.45 7.25 16.68
C GLN A 59 8.87 6.31 17.80
N ASN A 60 9.97 5.60 17.59
CA ASN A 60 10.62 4.81 18.63
C ASN A 60 12.13 5.01 18.62
N ALA A 61 12.75 4.90 19.80
CA ALA A 61 14.20 4.98 19.95
C ALA A 61 14.92 3.79 19.32
N GLY A 62 16.10 4.04 18.75
CA GLY A 62 16.93 3.10 18.00
C GLY A 62 16.61 3.18 16.51
N GLY A 63 17.64 3.36 15.68
CA GLY A 63 17.51 3.34 14.22
C GLY A 63 17.06 1.98 13.67
N PHE A 64 17.01 1.83 12.38
CA PHE A 64 16.72 0.53 11.76
C PHE A 64 17.73 -0.54 12.22
N PRO A 65 17.32 -1.81 12.28
CA PRO A 65 18.25 -2.92 12.51
C PRO A 65 19.40 -2.91 11.48
N GLN A 66 20.54 -3.50 11.84
CA GLN A 66 21.66 -3.59 10.95
C GLN A 66 21.28 -4.28 9.62
N GLY A 67 21.62 -3.66 8.49
CA GLY A 67 21.31 -4.15 7.16
C GLY A 67 19.93 -3.76 6.64
N VAL A 68 19.09 -3.10 7.45
CA VAL A 68 17.78 -2.57 7.04
C VAL A 68 17.90 -1.09 6.71
N ASN A 69 17.36 -0.69 5.57
CA ASN A 69 17.29 0.70 5.11
C ASN A 69 15.95 0.94 4.36
N LEU A 70 15.74 2.15 3.88
CA LEU A 70 14.50 2.52 3.20
C LEU A 70 14.23 1.71 1.93
N ASP A 71 15.28 1.31 1.21
CA ASP A 71 15.16 0.63 -0.08
C ASP A 71 14.81 -0.86 0.08
N ASN A 72 15.04 -1.44 1.26
CA ASN A 72 14.87 -2.87 1.50
C ASN A 72 13.85 -3.23 2.60
N LEU A 73 13.08 -2.26 3.10
CA LEU A 73 12.10 -2.47 4.18
C LEU A 73 11.14 -3.64 3.95
N LEU A 74 10.77 -3.91 2.69
CA LEU A 74 9.83 -4.97 2.30
C LEU A 74 10.50 -6.29 1.91
N THR A 75 11.81 -6.29 1.70
CA THR A 75 12.54 -7.46 1.18
C THR A 75 13.42 -8.15 2.22
N VAL A 76 13.73 -7.44 3.31
CA VAL A 76 14.56 -8.00 4.39
C VAL A 76 13.68 -8.75 5.39
N PRO A 77 14.06 -9.97 5.79
CA PRO A 77 13.34 -10.70 6.84
C PRO A 77 13.27 -9.88 8.13
N SER A 78 12.08 -9.87 8.75
CA SER A 78 11.87 -9.17 10.01
C SER A 78 12.77 -9.74 11.10
N THR A 79 13.60 -8.88 11.70
CA THR A 79 14.51 -9.23 12.79
C THR A 79 14.23 -8.30 13.96
N PRO A 80 13.27 -8.62 14.84
CA PRO A 80 12.92 -7.74 15.95
C PRO A 80 14.10 -7.57 16.91
N ARG A 81 14.35 -6.34 17.34
CA ARG A 81 15.39 -6.01 18.34
C ARG A 81 15.10 -6.70 19.67
N ASN A 82 13.82 -6.81 20.01
CA ASN A 82 13.35 -7.41 21.28
C ASN A 82 12.58 -8.69 21.00
N ARG A 83 13.30 -9.79 20.72
CA ARG A 83 12.73 -11.10 20.33
C ARG A 83 11.72 -11.63 21.35
N LEU A 84 12.03 -11.58 22.64
CA LEU A 84 11.11 -12.05 23.69
C LEU A 84 9.80 -11.25 23.71
N LEU A 85 9.87 -9.94 23.52
CA LEU A 85 8.68 -9.10 23.45
C LEU A 85 7.86 -9.41 22.18
N ALA A 86 8.52 -9.53 21.04
CA ALA A 86 7.87 -9.91 19.79
C ALA A 86 7.18 -11.28 19.90
N ASP A 87 7.82 -12.27 20.55
CA ASP A 87 7.24 -13.59 20.82
C ASP A 87 6.00 -13.51 21.74
N VAL A 88 6.04 -12.68 22.77
CA VAL A 88 4.89 -12.46 23.66
C VAL A 88 3.74 -11.84 22.88
N LEU A 89 3.98 -10.75 22.15
CA LEU A 89 2.96 -10.08 21.34
C LEU A 89 2.34 -11.04 20.31
N SER A 90 3.14 -11.91 19.71
CA SER A 90 2.66 -12.94 18.79
C SER A 90 1.83 -14.03 19.48
N LYS A 91 2.28 -14.54 20.61
CA LYS A 91 1.56 -15.59 21.37
C LYS A 91 0.24 -15.10 21.95
N THR A 92 0.13 -13.83 22.25
CA THR A 92 -1.11 -13.20 22.76
C THR A 92 -2.09 -12.84 21.63
N GLY A 93 -1.74 -13.11 20.36
CA GLY A 93 -2.58 -12.77 19.23
C GLY A 93 -2.64 -11.28 18.88
N VAL A 94 -1.78 -10.48 19.53
CA VAL A 94 -1.68 -9.04 19.25
C VAL A 94 -0.98 -8.78 17.92
N VAL A 95 -0.03 -9.67 17.55
CA VAL A 95 0.71 -9.63 16.27
C VAL A 95 0.62 -10.99 15.60
N GLU A 96 0.52 -11.01 14.29
CA GLU A 96 0.65 -12.24 13.51
C GLU A 96 2.12 -12.67 13.41
N ARG A 97 2.37 -13.97 13.45
CA ARG A 97 3.72 -14.57 13.42
C ARG A 97 4.45 -14.48 12.07
N SER A 98 3.79 -13.97 11.04
CA SER A 98 4.25 -14.15 9.65
C SER A 98 5.49 -13.35 9.26
N GLY A 99 5.99 -12.43 10.10
CA GLY A 99 7.09 -11.52 9.72
C GLY A 99 6.71 -10.51 8.62
N GLN A 100 5.44 -10.42 8.27
CA GLN A 100 4.88 -9.61 7.19
C GLN A 100 4.28 -8.28 7.67
N GLY A 101 4.72 -7.80 8.84
CA GLY A 101 4.15 -6.58 9.42
C GLY A 101 4.32 -5.36 8.54
N MET A 102 5.50 -5.21 7.94
CA MET A 102 5.76 -4.10 7.03
C MET A 102 4.94 -4.25 5.74
N ASP A 103 4.84 -5.46 5.20
CA ASP A 103 4.00 -5.75 4.02
C ASP A 103 2.55 -5.36 4.24
N LYS A 104 1.98 -5.63 5.41
CA LYS A 104 0.61 -5.24 5.76
C LYS A 104 0.44 -3.73 5.82
N ILE A 105 1.39 -3.03 6.45
CA ILE A 105 1.35 -1.57 6.55
C ILE A 105 1.29 -0.95 5.15
N PHE A 106 2.16 -1.40 4.24
CA PHE A 106 2.18 -0.89 2.87
C PHE A 106 0.98 -1.37 2.06
N LEU A 107 0.66 -2.67 2.08
CA LEU A 107 -0.44 -3.24 1.32
C LEU A 107 -1.76 -2.53 1.60
N TYR A 108 -2.16 -2.42 2.87
CA TYR A 108 -3.45 -1.81 3.20
C TYR A 108 -3.46 -0.31 2.92
N THR A 109 -2.37 0.40 3.22
CA THR A 109 -2.29 1.84 2.94
C THR A 109 -2.40 2.13 1.44
N LEU A 110 -1.68 1.40 0.61
CA LEU A 110 -1.70 1.58 -0.84
C LEU A 110 -3.03 1.12 -1.47
N SER A 111 -3.59 -0.02 -0.99
CA SER A 111 -4.88 -0.53 -1.46
C SER A 111 -6.03 0.43 -1.18
N GLU A 112 -5.91 1.28 -0.18
CA GLU A 112 -6.87 2.34 0.15
C GLU A 112 -6.67 3.62 -0.70
N GLY A 113 -5.83 3.58 -1.74
CA GLY A 113 -5.56 4.73 -2.61
C GLY A 113 -4.81 5.88 -1.92
N LYS A 114 -4.13 5.59 -0.81
CA LYS A 114 -3.32 6.54 -0.04
C LYS A 114 -1.87 6.54 -0.49
N PRO A 115 -1.09 7.58 -0.14
CA PRO A 115 0.36 7.57 -0.29
C PRO A 115 1.00 6.43 0.51
N ALA A 116 2.12 5.92 0.03
CA ALA A 116 2.93 4.96 0.79
C ALA A 116 3.29 5.49 2.18
N PRO A 117 3.40 4.60 3.19
CA PRO A 117 3.97 4.96 4.48
C PRO A 117 5.36 5.57 4.33
N ASP A 118 5.61 6.67 5.01
CA ASP A 118 6.87 7.41 4.89
C ASP A 118 7.76 7.17 6.13
N TYR A 119 8.94 6.65 5.90
CA TYR A 119 9.98 6.40 6.89
C TYR A 119 11.24 7.26 6.66
N SER A 120 11.22 8.21 5.73
CA SER A 120 12.36 9.05 5.33
C SER A 120 12.89 9.94 6.45
N HIS A 121 12.09 10.18 7.48
CA HIS A 121 12.48 10.94 8.68
C HIS A 121 13.16 10.09 9.76
N SER A 122 13.51 8.84 9.45
CA SER A 122 14.27 7.97 10.34
C SER A 122 15.78 8.26 10.24
N ASP A 123 16.48 8.06 11.36
CA ASP A 123 17.92 8.20 11.47
C ASP A 123 18.53 7.05 12.29
N ASP A 124 19.83 7.12 12.60
CA ASP A 124 20.55 6.11 13.41
C ASP A 124 20.04 6.00 14.86
N PHE A 125 19.25 6.97 15.32
CA PHE A 125 18.79 7.08 16.68
C PHE A 125 17.29 6.86 16.85
N THR A 126 16.52 7.04 15.81
CA THR A 126 15.05 7.04 15.86
C THR A 126 14.47 6.50 14.56
N VAL A 127 13.54 5.57 14.66
CA VAL A 127 12.67 5.20 13.53
C VAL A 127 11.40 6.04 13.62
N THR A 128 11.06 6.73 12.53
CA THR A 128 9.88 7.57 12.40
C THR A 128 9.03 7.08 11.25
N GLY A 129 7.84 6.56 11.55
CA GLY A 129 6.83 6.20 10.57
C GLY A 129 5.73 7.26 10.48
N VAL A 130 5.39 7.68 9.28
CA VAL A 130 4.33 8.65 9.00
C VAL A 130 3.29 8.02 8.08
N LEU A 131 2.05 8.03 8.52
CA LEU A 131 0.88 7.60 7.73
C LEU A 131 0.04 8.83 7.40
N LEU A 132 -0.38 8.96 6.14
CA LEU A 132 -1.26 10.03 5.69
C LEU A 132 -2.70 9.53 5.59
N ALA A 133 -3.66 10.36 6.06
CA ALA A 133 -5.09 10.05 6.01
C ALA A 133 -5.71 10.32 4.63
N THR A 134 -5.04 11.12 3.79
CA THR A 134 -5.57 11.57 2.50
C THR A 134 -5.66 10.43 1.50
N VAL A 135 -6.87 10.16 1.02
CA VAL A 135 -7.10 9.27 -0.12
C VAL A 135 -6.83 10.07 -1.39
N LYS A 136 -5.75 9.76 -2.10
CA LYS A 136 -5.37 10.43 -3.35
C LYS A 136 -6.16 9.93 -4.54
N ASP A 137 -6.50 8.64 -4.52
CA ASP A 137 -7.11 7.96 -5.66
C ASP A 137 -8.20 6.98 -5.20
N LYS A 138 -9.45 7.45 -5.17
CA LYS A 138 -10.62 6.64 -4.83
C LYS A 138 -10.88 5.54 -5.86
N ALA A 139 -10.65 5.82 -7.14
CA ALA A 139 -10.84 4.84 -8.21
C ALA A 139 -9.88 3.66 -8.05
N PHE A 140 -8.64 3.92 -7.68
CA PHE A 140 -7.67 2.89 -7.38
C PHE A 140 -8.09 2.04 -6.17
N ALA A 141 -8.59 2.69 -5.11
CA ALA A 141 -9.11 1.97 -3.95
C ALA A 141 -10.30 1.06 -4.31
N MET A 142 -11.25 1.55 -5.13
CA MET A 142 -12.37 0.74 -5.63
C MET A 142 -11.88 -0.43 -6.49
N TYR A 143 -10.95 -0.16 -7.40
CA TYR A 143 -10.39 -1.18 -8.29
C TYR A 143 -9.69 -2.30 -7.51
N VAL A 144 -8.77 -1.95 -6.61
CA VAL A 144 -8.04 -2.95 -5.80
C VAL A 144 -8.99 -3.71 -4.88
N GLN A 145 -9.99 -3.04 -4.29
CA GLN A 145 -10.98 -3.71 -3.45
C GLN A 145 -11.81 -4.72 -4.26
N GLY A 146 -12.25 -4.36 -5.46
CA GLY A 146 -12.96 -5.26 -6.36
C GLY A 146 -12.14 -6.53 -6.64
N LEU A 147 -10.88 -6.36 -7.03
CA LEU A 147 -9.96 -7.48 -7.25
C LEU A 147 -9.79 -8.35 -6.00
N GLN A 148 -9.63 -7.74 -4.83
CA GLN A 148 -9.47 -8.47 -3.58
C GLN A 148 -10.73 -9.27 -3.20
N GLN A 149 -11.94 -8.81 -3.54
CA GLN A 149 -13.18 -9.53 -3.29
C GLN A 149 -13.36 -10.72 -4.23
N GLU A 150 -12.98 -10.60 -5.49
CA GLU A 150 -13.12 -11.63 -6.51
C GLU A 150 -12.08 -12.75 -6.36
N LEU A 151 -10.91 -12.45 -5.83
CA LEU A 151 -9.81 -13.41 -5.72
C LEU A 151 -10.02 -14.41 -4.58
N PRO A 152 -9.71 -15.70 -4.79
CA PRO A 152 -9.63 -16.68 -3.72
C PRO A 152 -8.60 -16.29 -2.65
N ASN A 153 -8.78 -16.76 -1.42
CA ASN A 153 -7.90 -16.39 -0.30
C ASN A 153 -6.42 -16.72 -0.55
N ASP A 154 -6.14 -17.79 -1.28
CA ASP A 154 -4.76 -18.20 -1.61
C ASP A 154 -4.11 -17.37 -2.72
N ASN A 155 -4.88 -16.53 -3.40
CA ASN A 155 -4.44 -15.74 -4.55
C ASN A 155 -4.66 -14.24 -4.36
N LYS A 156 -4.80 -13.76 -3.14
CA LYS A 156 -4.94 -12.31 -2.87
C LYS A 156 -3.71 -11.54 -3.36
N LEU A 157 -3.94 -10.28 -3.74
CA LEU A 157 -2.86 -9.40 -4.14
C LEU A 157 -1.84 -9.23 -3.01
N THR A 158 -0.58 -9.34 -3.34
CA THR A 158 0.53 -9.07 -2.43
C THR A 158 0.87 -7.58 -2.41
N VAL A 159 1.69 -7.15 -1.45
CA VAL A 159 2.20 -5.77 -1.40
C VAL A 159 2.94 -5.40 -2.69
N PHE A 160 3.71 -6.33 -3.25
CA PHE A 160 4.48 -6.10 -4.47
C PHE A 160 3.58 -5.98 -5.71
N ASP A 161 2.44 -6.68 -5.76
CA ASP A 161 1.43 -6.50 -6.81
C ASP A 161 0.86 -5.09 -6.79
N VAL A 162 0.44 -4.63 -5.60
CA VAL A 162 -0.14 -3.31 -5.45
C VAL A 162 0.89 -2.21 -5.70
N LEU A 163 2.16 -2.41 -5.30
CA LEU A 163 3.26 -1.48 -5.63
C LEU A 163 3.45 -1.35 -7.14
N ALA A 164 3.54 -2.48 -7.86
CA ALA A 164 3.69 -2.46 -9.32
C ALA A 164 2.51 -1.75 -10.01
N MET A 165 1.28 -1.95 -9.52
CA MET A 165 0.10 -1.24 -10.01
C MET A 165 0.17 0.25 -9.70
N CYS A 166 0.67 0.65 -8.51
CA CYS A 166 0.90 2.05 -8.14
C CYS A 166 1.95 2.70 -9.04
N GLU A 167 3.07 2.03 -9.33
CA GLU A 167 4.10 2.54 -10.26
C GLU A 167 3.50 2.88 -11.63
N VAL A 168 2.69 1.98 -12.18
CA VAL A 168 2.01 2.19 -13.48
C VAL A 168 1.00 3.32 -13.40
N ARG A 169 0.16 3.36 -12.36
CA ARG A 169 -0.79 4.45 -12.11
C ARG A 169 -0.10 5.80 -12.08
N ASP A 170 1.06 5.86 -11.43
CA ASP A 170 1.84 7.09 -11.22
C ASP A 170 2.73 7.45 -12.43
N GLY A 171 2.60 6.70 -13.54
CA GLY A 171 3.19 7.03 -14.85
C GLY A 171 4.48 6.28 -15.19
N ALA A 172 4.88 5.28 -14.42
CA ALA A 172 5.98 4.42 -14.84
C ALA A 172 5.60 3.62 -16.10
N LYS A 173 6.44 3.67 -17.12
CA LYS A 173 6.22 2.89 -18.35
C LYS A 173 6.28 1.38 -18.08
N GLN A 174 7.13 0.97 -17.17
CA GLN A 174 7.27 -0.43 -16.74
C GLN A 174 7.45 -0.47 -15.23
N PRO A 175 6.79 -1.41 -14.53
CA PRO A 175 7.07 -1.67 -13.13
C PRO A 175 8.53 -2.08 -12.91
N THR A 176 9.04 -1.78 -11.74
CA THR A 176 10.41 -2.12 -11.33
C THR A 176 10.62 -3.64 -11.39
N ASP A 177 9.65 -4.42 -10.91
CA ASP A 177 9.70 -5.88 -10.98
C ASP A 177 8.98 -6.40 -12.24
N LYS A 178 9.78 -6.85 -13.22
CA LYS A 178 9.27 -7.36 -14.49
C LYS A 178 8.52 -8.69 -14.36
N GLN A 179 8.84 -9.51 -13.36
CA GLN A 179 8.15 -10.79 -13.15
C GLN A 179 6.74 -10.55 -12.61
N ILE A 180 6.62 -9.63 -11.67
CA ILE A 180 5.31 -9.19 -11.16
C ILE A 180 4.52 -8.53 -12.28
N ALA A 181 5.10 -7.63 -13.06
CA ALA A 181 4.43 -6.99 -14.18
C ALA A 181 3.85 -8.01 -15.17
N HIS A 182 4.64 -9.04 -15.53
CA HIS A 182 4.17 -10.09 -16.43
C HIS A 182 3.08 -10.97 -15.81
N ARG A 183 3.16 -11.26 -14.51
CA ARG A 183 2.10 -11.98 -13.79
C ARG A 183 0.80 -11.18 -13.79
N LEU A 184 0.85 -9.89 -13.46
CA LEU A 184 -0.32 -9.01 -13.44
C LEU A 184 -0.93 -8.82 -14.84
N GLU A 185 -0.09 -8.78 -15.90
CA GLU A 185 -0.54 -8.78 -17.30
C GLU A 185 -1.34 -10.05 -17.61
N LYS A 186 -0.83 -11.23 -17.25
CA LYS A 186 -1.54 -12.51 -17.47
C LYS A 186 -2.86 -12.61 -16.70
N MET A 187 -2.95 -11.96 -15.54
CA MET A 187 -4.17 -11.90 -14.74
C MET A 187 -5.14 -10.83 -15.23
N GLY A 188 -4.75 -9.98 -16.20
CA GLY A 188 -5.55 -8.87 -16.69
C GLY A 188 -5.60 -7.67 -15.74
N TYR A 189 -4.68 -7.56 -14.79
CA TYR A 189 -4.60 -6.45 -13.83
C TYR A 189 -3.66 -5.33 -14.27
N LEU A 190 -2.86 -5.61 -15.29
CA LEU A 190 -2.15 -4.64 -16.11
C LEU A 190 -2.33 -4.97 -17.58
N GLU A 191 -2.38 -3.96 -18.43
CA GLU A 191 -2.41 -4.11 -19.88
C GLU A 191 -1.10 -3.63 -20.48
N LYS A 192 -0.52 -4.44 -21.36
CA LYS A 192 0.72 -4.13 -22.04
C LYS A 192 0.44 -3.60 -23.44
N HIS A 193 0.99 -2.44 -23.76
CA HIS A 193 0.84 -1.74 -25.03
C HIS A 193 2.19 -1.39 -25.65
N GLY A 194 2.15 -0.91 -26.90
CA GLY A 194 3.35 -0.51 -27.66
C GLY A 194 4.04 -1.67 -28.37
N LYS A 195 4.98 -1.32 -29.26
CA LYS A 195 5.72 -2.29 -30.10
C LYS A 195 7.18 -2.36 -29.69
N THR A 196 7.72 -3.57 -29.67
CA THR A 196 9.16 -3.88 -29.47
C THR A 196 9.82 -3.10 -28.32
N ASN A 197 10.58 -2.03 -28.62
CA ASN A 197 11.35 -1.27 -27.63
C ASN A 197 10.57 -0.12 -26.95
N ALA A 198 9.32 0.14 -27.40
CA ALA A 198 8.45 1.19 -26.86
C ALA A 198 7.27 0.61 -26.06
N GLN A 199 7.46 -0.57 -25.46
CA GLN A 199 6.43 -1.22 -24.64
C GLN A 199 6.26 -0.51 -23.30
N TYR A 200 4.99 -0.39 -22.90
CA TYR A 200 4.61 0.18 -21.60
C TYR A 200 3.39 -0.56 -21.05
N TYR A 201 3.16 -0.40 -19.75
CA TYR A 201 1.99 -0.93 -19.05
C TYR A 201 1.05 0.21 -18.68
N ILE A 202 -0.24 -0.09 -18.65
CA ILE A 202 -1.30 0.75 -18.11
C ILE A 202 -2.19 -0.07 -17.19
N LEU A 203 -2.97 0.58 -16.34
CA LEU A 203 -4.05 -0.08 -15.63
C LEU A 203 -5.17 -0.45 -16.61
N PRO A 204 -5.98 -1.48 -16.33
CA PRO A 204 -7.04 -1.91 -17.25
C PRO A 204 -8.15 -0.86 -17.37
N ARG A 205 -8.93 -1.00 -18.43
CA ARG A 205 -10.06 -0.13 -18.73
C ARG A 205 -11.01 0.07 -17.54
N THR A 206 -11.25 -0.98 -16.76
CA THR A 206 -12.10 -0.93 -15.55
C THR A 206 -11.66 0.14 -14.54
N TYR A 207 -10.35 0.32 -14.35
CA TYR A 207 -9.84 1.40 -13.50
C TYR A 207 -10.19 2.79 -14.06
N TYR A 208 -10.05 2.98 -15.38
CA TYR A 208 -10.35 4.27 -16.01
C TYR A 208 -11.84 4.56 -16.05
N GLU A 209 -12.70 3.54 -16.11
CA GLU A 209 -14.16 3.68 -15.92
C GLU A 209 -14.48 4.17 -14.50
N LEU A 210 -13.85 3.57 -13.48
CA LEU A 210 -14.01 3.99 -12.08
C LEU A 210 -13.47 5.42 -11.82
N SER A 211 -12.41 5.82 -12.52
CA SER A 211 -11.85 7.17 -12.38
C SER A 211 -12.61 8.24 -13.19
N GLY A 212 -13.51 7.83 -14.08
CA GLY A 212 -14.19 8.72 -15.01
C GLY A 212 -13.29 9.25 -16.13
N ASP A 213 -12.09 8.65 -16.34
CA ASP A 213 -11.07 9.14 -17.28
C ASP A 213 -10.85 8.18 -18.47
N ILE A 214 -11.95 7.74 -19.08
CA ILE A 214 -11.92 6.86 -20.26
C ILE A 214 -11.20 7.52 -21.45
N ALA A 215 -11.24 8.84 -21.55
CA ALA A 215 -10.53 9.57 -22.59
C ALA A 215 -9.01 9.34 -22.48
N LYS A 216 -8.46 9.34 -21.27
CA LYS A 216 -7.05 9.02 -21.03
C LYS A 216 -6.71 7.59 -21.45
N TYR A 217 -7.55 6.62 -21.10
CA TYR A 217 -7.38 5.23 -21.52
C TYR A 217 -7.33 5.13 -23.06
N SER A 218 -8.28 5.74 -23.75
CA SER A 218 -8.33 5.73 -25.23
C SER A 218 -7.07 6.34 -25.86
N LEU A 219 -6.57 7.45 -25.31
CA LEU A 219 -5.32 8.07 -25.78
C LEU A 219 -4.09 7.18 -25.56
N MET A 220 -4.07 6.42 -24.45
CA MET A 220 -2.94 5.53 -24.12
C MET A 220 -2.96 4.21 -24.88
N THR A 221 -4.10 3.78 -25.41
CA THR A 221 -4.24 2.50 -26.11
C THR A 221 -4.23 2.62 -27.64
N ASP A 222 -4.07 3.84 -28.19
CA ASP A 222 -4.28 4.10 -29.64
C ASP A 222 -5.67 3.65 -30.14
N TRP A 223 -6.63 3.58 -29.23
CA TRP A 223 -8.00 3.24 -29.56
C TRP A 223 -8.59 4.42 -30.34
N ASP A 224 -8.82 4.20 -31.63
CA ASP A 224 -9.42 5.22 -32.50
C ASP A 224 -10.85 5.48 -31.99
N ILE A 225 -11.07 6.67 -31.39
CA ILE A 225 -12.37 7.12 -30.90
C ILE A 225 -13.45 7.01 -31.99
N HIS A 226 -13.06 7.03 -33.26
CA HIS A 226 -13.95 6.85 -34.42
C HIS A 226 -14.53 5.44 -34.58
N GLN A 227 -13.95 4.40 -33.93
CA GLN A 227 -14.54 3.05 -33.97
C GLN A 227 -15.73 2.87 -33.02
N VAL A 228 -15.88 3.70 -32.02
CA VAL A 228 -17.00 3.61 -31.06
C VAL A 228 -18.33 4.05 -31.68
N TRP A 229 -18.30 4.95 -32.66
CA TRP A 229 -19.50 5.49 -33.31
C TRP A 229 -20.09 4.57 -34.40
N ASN A 230 -19.40 3.49 -34.77
CA ASN A 230 -19.90 2.53 -35.77
C ASN A 230 -20.62 1.31 -35.14
N ILE A 231 -20.83 1.29 -33.83
CA ILE A 231 -21.49 0.18 -33.08
C ILE A 231 -22.86 0.63 -32.49
N ILE A 232 -23.24 1.90 -32.71
CA ILE A 232 -24.57 2.43 -32.44
C ILE A 232 -25.24 2.71 -33.79
#